data_1986e6d1dd68ce9e42fb708d642f42d8
#
_entry.id   1986e6d1dd68ce9e42fb708d642f42d8
#
_cell.length_a   1.000
_cell.length_b   1.000
_cell.length_c   1.000
_cell.angle_alpha   90.00
_cell.angle_beta   90.00
_cell.angle_gamma   90.00
#
_symmetry.space_group_name_H-M   'P 1'
#
loop_
_entity.id
_entity.type
_entity.pdbx_description
1 polymer ?
#
loop_
_entity_poly.entity_id
_entity_poly.type
_entity_poly.pdbx_seq_one_letter_code
_entity_poly.pdbx_strand_id
1 'polypeptide(L)'
;HVHLRRQRQMCIRDRYWGDLHGQSGETIGLTTSRQYFDFARNKSFLDVTSHQANDFQVNNAFWKYLNQLTEEYHEDGRFVVFPGYEWSGNTAVGGDRNVFFRDEGRQIRRSSHALLSDRSDLETDAPTASKLFEALQEEDCVVYAHVGGRYADINQAHDPRLETAMEIHSAWGTFEWLLTDGFPLGHRSGVVCNSDGHKGRPGASYPGAATFGAYGGLTCFLTHDLTRDGIFECLRSRHHYGTTGCRIHLEVKAHFKEQAIFYHQDPK
;
A
#
# COMPACT_ATOMS: atom_id res chain seq x y z
N HIS A 1 -1.82 38.26 16.63
CA HIS A 1 -0.80 37.47 15.88
C HIS A 1 -0.89 35.96 16.13
N VAL A 2 -1.25 35.51 17.34
CA VAL A 2 -1.39 34.07 17.68
C VAL A 2 -2.63 33.46 17.00
N HIS A 3 -3.71 34.20 16.84
CA HIS A 3 -4.94 33.73 16.19
C HIS A 3 -4.77 33.50 14.69
N LEU A 4 -3.98 34.35 14.00
CA LEU A 4 -3.67 34.23 12.58
C LEU A 4 -2.73 33.02 12.28
N ARG A 5 -1.84 32.64 13.22
CA ARG A 5 -1.02 31.44 13.09
C ARG A 5 -1.85 30.16 13.22
N ARG A 6 -2.83 30.09 14.14
CA ARG A 6 -3.74 28.96 14.27
C ARG A 6 -4.65 28.79 13.04
N GLN A 7 -5.17 29.89 12.47
CA GLN A 7 -5.98 29.81 11.24
C GLN A 7 -5.16 29.41 10.01
N ARG A 8 -3.88 29.80 9.92
CA ARG A 8 -3.00 29.33 8.83
C ARG A 8 -2.62 27.86 8.97
N GLN A 9 -2.47 27.32 10.17
CA GLN A 9 -2.25 25.89 10.39
C GLN A 9 -3.46 25.02 10.03
N MET A 10 -4.69 25.54 10.14
CA MET A 10 -5.91 24.80 9.80
C MET A 10 -6.15 24.61 8.29
N CYS A 11 -5.37 25.23 7.42
CA CYS A 11 -5.56 25.16 5.96
C CYS A 11 -4.40 24.49 5.20
N ILE A 12 -3.33 24.11 5.86
CA ILE A 12 -2.18 23.46 5.22
C ILE A 12 -2.24 21.98 5.61
N ARG A 13 -2.72 21.16 4.71
CA ARG A 13 -2.50 19.70 4.82
C ARG A 13 -1.02 19.48 4.61
N ASP A 14 -0.37 18.84 5.57
CA ASP A 14 1.00 18.42 5.42
C ASP A 14 1.08 17.29 4.38
N ARG A 15 2.24 17.14 3.79
CA ARG A 15 2.52 16.14 2.76
C ARG A 15 3.54 15.17 3.30
N TYR A 16 3.10 13.93 3.47
CA TYR A 16 3.95 12.85 3.93
C TYR A 16 4.22 11.89 2.77
N TRP A 17 5.45 11.41 2.69
CA TRP A 17 5.89 10.58 1.57
C TRP A 17 6.14 9.16 2.02
N GLY A 18 5.60 8.23 1.27
CA GLY A 18 5.76 6.80 1.56
C GLY A 18 6.07 5.97 0.34
N ASP A 19 6.65 4.82 0.65
CA ASP A 19 6.75 3.67 -0.23
C ASP A 19 6.20 2.48 0.56
N LEU A 20 5.02 2.05 0.16
CA LEU A 20 4.24 1.02 0.86
C LEU A 20 4.44 -0.38 0.26
N HIS A 21 5.32 -0.53 -0.73
CA HIS A 21 5.47 -1.78 -1.46
C HIS A 21 6.94 -2.09 -1.70
N GLY A 22 7.47 -3.06 -0.98
CA GLY A 22 8.82 -3.56 -1.16
C GLY A 22 9.09 -4.78 -0.28
N GLN A 23 10.16 -5.49 -0.59
CA GLN A 23 10.50 -6.77 0.02
C GLN A 23 11.97 -6.82 0.47
N SER A 24 12.29 -7.85 1.25
CA SER A 24 13.62 -8.16 1.75
C SER A 24 14.05 -9.60 1.39
N GLY A 25 15.22 -10.00 1.85
CA GLY A 25 15.80 -11.31 1.53
C GLY A 25 15.13 -12.51 2.21
N GLU A 26 14.24 -12.26 3.17
CA GLU A 26 13.46 -13.34 3.79
C GLU A 26 12.36 -13.88 2.88
N THR A 27 12.02 -13.15 1.81
CA THR A 27 11.17 -13.63 0.72
C THR A 27 11.89 -13.48 -0.61
N ILE A 28 11.40 -12.66 -1.55
CA ILE A 28 12.05 -12.46 -2.85
C ILE A 28 12.78 -11.12 -2.81
N GLY A 29 14.02 -11.09 -2.34
CA GLY A 29 14.75 -9.85 -2.27
C GLY A 29 16.14 -9.98 -1.69
N LEU A 30 16.70 -8.85 -1.31
CA LEU A 30 18.02 -8.72 -0.67
C LEU A 30 17.88 -7.98 0.65
N THR A 31 18.89 -8.12 1.51
CA THR A 31 18.94 -7.55 2.87
C THR A 31 17.98 -8.22 3.85
N THR A 32 17.91 -7.73 5.08
CA THR A 32 16.95 -8.20 6.07
C THR A 32 15.78 -7.23 6.19
N SER A 33 14.66 -7.69 6.73
CA SER A 33 13.50 -6.83 7.01
C SER A 33 13.86 -5.67 7.95
N ARG A 34 14.76 -5.88 8.91
CA ARG A 34 15.28 -4.81 9.78
C ARG A 34 16.04 -3.76 8.96
N GLN A 35 16.93 -4.19 8.06
CA GLN A 35 17.66 -3.28 7.17
C GLN A 35 16.74 -2.54 6.21
N TYR A 36 15.62 -3.16 5.80
CA TYR A 36 14.56 -2.52 5.01
C TYR A 36 13.97 -1.32 5.75
N PHE A 37 13.53 -1.49 7.02
CA PHE A 37 12.98 -0.40 7.81
C PHE A 37 14.03 0.65 8.18
N ASP A 38 15.26 0.24 8.50
CA ASP A 38 16.37 1.18 8.70
C ASP A 38 16.64 2.04 7.47
N PHE A 39 16.60 1.44 6.27
CA PHE A 39 16.82 2.17 5.03
C PHE A 39 15.66 3.17 4.79
N ALA A 40 14.42 2.73 4.96
CA ALA A 40 13.24 3.58 4.81
C ALA A 40 13.33 4.85 5.67
N ARG A 41 13.59 4.66 6.96
CA ARG A 41 13.63 5.74 7.94
C ARG A 41 14.87 6.63 7.82
N ASN A 42 16.07 6.03 7.69
CA ASN A 42 17.33 6.71 7.90
C ASN A 42 18.12 7.04 6.61
N LYS A 43 17.72 6.49 5.46
CA LYS A 43 18.39 6.70 4.16
C LYS A 43 17.47 7.33 3.13
N SER A 44 16.27 6.79 2.96
CA SER A 44 15.27 7.37 2.06
C SER A 44 14.47 8.49 2.72
N PHE A 45 14.51 8.62 4.05
CA PHE A 45 13.75 9.61 4.81
C PHE A 45 12.27 9.58 4.43
N LEU A 46 11.71 8.37 4.43
CA LEU A 46 10.27 8.19 4.26
C LEU A 46 9.55 8.54 5.55
N ASP A 47 8.36 9.06 5.40
CA ASP A 47 7.42 9.29 6.50
C ASP A 47 6.56 8.05 6.77
N VAL A 48 6.30 7.26 5.71
CA VAL A 48 5.39 6.10 5.77
C VAL A 48 6.00 4.93 5.00
N THR A 49 5.89 3.72 5.56
CA THR A 49 6.28 2.50 4.84
C THR A 49 5.50 1.27 5.31
N SER A 50 5.61 0.20 4.55
CA SER A 50 5.20 -1.15 4.91
C SER A 50 6.12 -2.16 4.20
N HIS A 51 6.33 -3.32 4.80
CA HIS A 51 7.02 -4.43 4.15
C HIS A 51 5.99 -5.39 3.57
N GLN A 52 6.05 -5.62 2.26
CA GLN A 52 5.05 -6.42 1.53
C GLN A 52 5.66 -7.71 1.01
N ALA A 53 5.91 -8.62 1.94
CA ALA A 53 6.41 -9.96 1.61
C ALA A 53 5.34 -10.78 0.88
N ASN A 54 5.73 -11.57 -0.12
CA ASN A 54 4.81 -12.50 -0.80
C ASN A 54 4.25 -13.53 0.19
N ASP A 55 2.95 -13.56 0.34
CA ASP A 55 2.21 -14.36 1.33
C ASP A 55 2.59 -15.84 1.35
N PHE A 56 2.75 -16.44 0.17
CA PHE A 56 3.09 -17.87 0.02
C PHE A 56 4.52 -18.24 0.49
N GLN A 57 5.34 -17.27 0.86
CA GLN A 57 6.67 -17.46 1.46
C GLN A 57 6.72 -17.03 2.93
N VAL A 58 5.68 -16.38 3.42
CA VAL A 58 5.59 -15.90 4.80
C VAL A 58 5.03 -17.00 5.71
N ASN A 59 5.89 -17.68 6.45
CA ASN A 59 5.45 -18.59 7.52
C ASN A 59 5.02 -17.80 8.77
N ASN A 60 4.39 -18.48 9.75
CA ASN A 60 3.87 -17.85 10.96
C ASN A 60 4.94 -17.19 11.83
N ALA A 61 6.13 -17.77 11.89
CA ALA A 61 7.25 -17.20 12.64
C ALA A 61 7.74 -15.88 12.01
N PHE A 62 7.84 -15.84 10.69
CA PHE A 62 8.24 -14.64 9.97
C PHE A 62 7.15 -13.57 10.00
N TRP A 63 5.86 -13.94 9.88
CA TRP A 63 4.75 -13.00 10.05
C TRP A 63 4.76 -12.34 11.42
N LYS A 64 4.94 -13.13 12.47
CA LYS A 64 5.09 -12.61 13.83
C LYS A 64 6.29 -11.66 13.95
N TYR A 65 7.42 -11.99 13.37
CA TYR A 65 8.63 -11.17 13.39
C TYR A 65 8.42 -9.84 12.63
N LEU A 66 7.77 -9.86 11.47
CA LEU A 66 7.42 -8.63 10.74
C LEU A 66 6.51 -7.72 11.57
N ASN A 67 5.51 -8.27 12.25
CA ASN A 67 4.64 -7.49 13.14
C ASN A 67 5.43 -6.87 14.29
N GLN A 68 6.38 -7.60 14.90
CA GLN A 68 7.25 -7.04 15.94
C GLN A 68 8.13 -5.90 15.41
N LEU A 69 8.70 -6.04 14.22
CA LEU A 69 9.47 -4.96 13.59
C LEU A 69 8.59 -3.75 13.28
N THR A 70 7.37 -3.98 12.81
CA THR A 70 6.42 -2.91 12.52
C THR A 70 6.12 -2.09 13.77
N GLU A 71 5.84 -2.74 14.89
CA GLU A 71 5.64 -2.10 16.20
C GLU A 71 6.90 -1.36 16.68
N GLU A 72 8.09 -1.97 16.54
CA GLU A 72 9.36 -1.38 16.96
C GLU A 72 9.71 -0.10 16.20
N TYR A 73 9.43 -0.07 14.90
CA TYR A 73 9.79 1.07 14.04
C TYR A 73 8.73 2.15 13.96
N HIS A 74 7.48 1.83 14.28
CA HIS A 74 6.38 2.78 14.22
C HIS A 74 6.51 3.86 15.30
N GLU A 75 6.40 5.12 14.90
CA GLU A 75 6.45 6.28 15.79
C GLU A 75 5.57 7.39 15.22
N ASP A 76 4.40 7.63 15.84
CA ASP A 76 3.50 8.70 15.44
C ASP A 76 4.21 10.06 15.42
N GLY A 77 3.91 10.86 14.41
CA GLY A 77 4.55 12.15 14.18
C GLY A 77 5.94 12.09 13.56
N ARG A 78 6.49 10.88 13.33
CA ARG A 78 7.85 10.73 12.80
C ARG A 78 7.99 9.70 11.69
N PHE A 79 7.50 8.49 11.90
CA PHE A 79 7.63 7.39 10.94
C PHE A 79 6.52 6.38 11.13
N VAL A 80 5.55 6.38 10.23
CA VAL A 80 4.41 5.48 10.28
C VAL A 80 4.74 4.18 9.55
N VAL A 81 4.56 3.06 10.23
CA VAL A 81 4.77 1.73 9.65
C VAL A 81 3.49 0.91 9.81
N PHE A 82 3.06 0.26 8.72
CA PHE A 82 1.91 -0.62 8.71
C PHE A 82 2.33 -2.08 8.64
N PRO A 83 1.69 -2.97 9.43
CA PRO A 83 1.75 -4.39 9.17
C PRO A 83 1.01 -4.72 7.87
N GLY A 84 1.63 -5.53 7.02
CA GLY A 84 1.05 -5.86 5.73
C GLY A 84 1.78 -6.98 5.02
N TYR A 85 1.21 -7.40 3.91
CA TYR A 85 1.78 -8.44 3.05
C TYR A 85 1.22 -8.31 1.63
N GLU A 86 1.94 -8.86 0.68
CA GLU A 86 1.46 -9.03 -0.68
C GLU A 86 0.73 -10.35 -0.82
N TRP A 87 -0.60 -10.30 -1.02
CA TRP A 87 -1.36 -11.47 -1.43
C TRP A 87 -1.08 -11.74 -2.90
N SER A 88 -0.41 -12.86 -3.17
CA SER A 88 0.26 -13.14 -4.44
C SER A 88 -0.46 -14.23 -5.22
N GLY A 89 -1.74 -14.01 -5.51
CA GLY A 89 -2.53 -14.91 -6.33
C GLY A 89 -2.17 -14.80 -7.82
N ASN A 90 -2.23 -15.91 -8.56
CA ASN A 90 -2.11 -15.86 -10.02
C ASN A 90 -3.20 -14.96 -10.61
N THR A 91 -2.93 -14.32 -11.76
CA THR A 91 -3.91 -13.47 -12.46
C THR A 91 -5.25 -14.19 -12.68
N ALA A 92 -5.24 -15.49 -13.02
CA ALA A 92 -6.45 -16.28 -13.20
C ALA A 92 -7.33 -16.44 -11.93
N VAL A 93 -6.81 -16.10 -10.74
CA VAL A 93 -7.56 -16.11 -9.48
C VAL A 93 -7.68 -14.71 -8.88
N GLY A 94 -7.38 -13.68 -9.65
CA GLY A 94 -7.53 -12.27 -9.33
C GLY A 94 -6.24 -11.44 -9.37
N GLY A 95 -5.06 -12.05 -9.35
CA GLY A 95 -3.75 -11.36 -9.40
C GLY A 95 -3.37 -10.68 -8.08
N ASP A 96 -2.21 -10.06 -8.09
CA ASP A 96 -1.56 -9.53 -6.89
C ASP A 96 -2.31 -8.38 -6.22
N ARG A 97 -2.39 -8.42 -4.88
CA ARG A 97 -2.93 -7.36 -4.01
C ARG A 97 -2.02 -7.10 -2.82
N ASN A 98 -1.80 -5.85 -2.49
CA ASN A 98 -1.18 -5.47 -1.23
C ASN A 98 -2.26 -5.30 -0.16
N VAL A 99 -2.05 -5.90 1.01
CA VAL A 99 -2.94 -5.83 2.16
C VAL A 99 -2.23 -5.11 3.30
N PHE A 100 -2.91 -4.13 3.91
CA PHE A 100 -2.41 -3.35 5.03
C PHE A 100 -3.40 -3.40 6.17
N PHE A 101 -2.95 -3.78 7.34
CA PHE A 101 -3.75 -3.68 8.55
C PHE A 101 -3.41 -2.41 9.33
N ARG A 102 -4.38 -1.87 10.06
CA ARG A 102 -4.13 -0.75 10.97
C ARG A 102 -3.24 -1.19 12.13
N ASP A 103 -3.51 -2.36 12.70
CA ASP A 103 -2.86 -2.89 13.88
C ASP A 103 -2.16 -4.22 13.60
N GLU A 104 -1.15 -4.52 14.41
CA GLU A 104 -0.45 -5.78 14.40
C GLU A 104 -1.31 -6.96 14.89
N GLY A 105 -0.81 -8.18 14.68
CA GLY A 105 -1.42 -9.40 15.21
C GLY A 105 -2.62 -9.91 14.42
N ARG A 106 -2.90 -9.34 13.24
CA ARG A 106 -3.97 -9.81 12.37
C ARG A 106 -3.57 -11.08 11.63
N GLN A 107 -4.57 -11.91 11.30
CA GLN A 107 -4.36 -13.14 10.58
C GLN A 107 -3.94 -12.86 9.13
N ILE A 108 -2.78 -13.38 8.72
CA ILE A 108 -2.41 -13.39 7.31
C ILE A 108 -3.32 -14.36 6.52
N ARG A 109 -3.83 -13.90 5.38
CA ARG A 109 -4.65 -14.69 4.46
C ARG A 109 -3.81 -15.00 3.23
N ARG A 110 -3.31 -16.24 3.13
CA ARG A 110 -2.40 -16.60 2.04
C ARG A 110 -3.14 -17.04 0.80
N SER A 111 -2.56 -16.77 -0.35
CA SER A 111 -3.01 -17.32 -1.63
C SER A 111 -2.74 -18.83 -1.72
N SER A 112 -1.68 -19.29 -1.07
CA SER A 112 -1.27 -20.69 -1.08
C SER A 112 -0.26 -21.03 0.02
N HIS A 113 -0.38 -22.23 0.61
CA HIS A 113 0.62 -22.86 1.47
C HIS A 113 1.61 -23.78 0.73
N ALA A 114 1.60 -23.79 -0.60
CA ALA A 114 2.36 -24.80 -1.37
C ALA A 114 3.87 -24.81 -1.07
N LEU A 115 4.47 -23.67 -0.70
CA LEU A 115 5.88 -23.56 -0.37
C LEU A 115 6.17 -23.58 1.14
N LEU A 116 5.15 -23.68 1.99
CA LEU A 116 5.31 -23.66 3.44
C LEU A 116 5.23 -25.07 4.01
N SER A 117 6.16 -25.40 4.93
CA SER A 117 6.16 -26.65 5.66
C SER A 117 5.15 -26.69 6.80
N ASP A 118 4.98 -25.55 7.50
CA ASP A 118 3.96 -25.37 8.52
C ASP A 118 2.60 -25.15 7.84
N ARG A 119 1.62 -25.97 8.20
CA ARG A 119 0.25 -25.96 7.67
C ARG A 119 -0.79 -25.84 8.77
N SER A 120 -0.37 -25.34 9.93
CA SER A 120 -1.26 -25.25 11.10
C SER A 120 -2.42 -24.29 10.94
N ASP A 121 -2.32 -23.37 9.98
CA ASP A 121 -3.34 -22.36 9.64
C ASP A 121 -3.80 -22.44 8.17
N LEU A 122 -3.64 -23.59 7.52
CA LEU A 122 -4.03 -23.82 6.13
C LEU A 122 -5.49 -23.44 5.83
N GLU A 123 -6.37 -23.64 6.79
CA GLU A 123 -7.80 -23.32 6.69
C GLU A 123 -8.07 -21.80 6.60
N THR A 124 -7.07 -20.98 6.91
CA THR A 124 -7.19 -19.51 6.80
C THR A 124 -6.83 -18.98 5.42
N ASP A 125 -6.41 -19.83 4.50
CA ASP A 125 -6.03 -19.45 3.14
C ASP A 125 -7.20 -18.83 2.38
N ALA A 126 -6.86 -17.84 1.56
CA ALA A 126 -7.77 -17.19 0.62
C ALA A 126 -7.24 -17.43 -0.81
N PRO A 127 -7.61 -18.54 -1.47
CA PRO A 127 -6.99 -18.96 -2.73
C PRO A 127 -7.44 -18.15 -3.95
N THR A 128 -8.38 -17.21 -3.79
CA THR A 128 -8.82 -16.26 -4.84
C THR A 128 -8.99 -14.87 -4.25
N ALA A 129 -8.91 -13.83 -5.08
CA ALA A 129 -9.12 -12.46 -4.63
C ALA A 129 -10.51 -12.24 -4.00
N SER A 130 -11.55 -12.91 -4.53
CA SER A 130 -12.89 -12.89 -3.92
C SER A 130 -12.91 -13.48 -2.52
N LYS A 131 -12.17 -14.57 -2.30
CA LYS A 131 -12.03 -15.17 -0.95
C LYS A 131 -11.20 -14.31 -0.01
N LEU A 132 -10.19 -13.61 -0.57
CA LEU A 132 -9.44 -12.61 0.20
C LEU A 132 -10.35 -11.51 0.69
N PHE A 133 -11.13 -10.88 -0.19
CA PHE A 133 -12.07 -9.83 0.21
C PHE A 133 -13.12 -10.33 1.21
N GLU A 134 -13.66 -11.54 1.01
CA GLU A 134 -14.58 -12.17 1.98
C GLU A 134 -13.94 -12.30 3.37
N ALA A 135 -12.70 -12.79 3.43
CA ALA A 135 -11.98 -12.99 4.70
C ALA A 135 -11.57 -11.68 5.39
N LEU A 136 -11.49 -10.57 4.66
CA LEU A 136 -11.10 -9.26 5.17
C LEU A 136 -12.29 -8.34 5.52
N GLN A 137 -13.56 -8.81 5.36
CA GLN A 137 -14.74 -7.96 5.56
C GLN A 137 -14.83 -7.33 6.95
N GLU A 138 -14.42 -8.04 7.99
CA GLU A 138 -14.48 -7.58 9.38
C GLU A 138 -13.13 -7.00 9.87
N GLU A 139 -12.12 -6.96 9.00
CA GLU A 139 -10.81 -6.44 9.36
C GLU A 139 -10.72 -4.92 9.10
N ASP A 140 -10.00 -4.24 9.98
CA ASP A 140 -9.64 -2.83 9.76
C ASP A 140 -8.40 -2.78 8.87
N CYS A 141 -8.62 -2.86 7.58
CA CYS A 141 -7.57 -2.96 6.57
C CYS A 141 -7.88 -2.12 5.33
N VAL A 142 -6.85 -1.92 4.51
CA VAL A 142 -6.91 -1.34 3.16
C VAL A 142 -6.18 -2.28 2.22
N VAL A 143 -6.71 -2.42 1.03
CA VAL A 143 -6.12 -3.22 -0.05
C VAL A 143 -5.89 -2.32 -1.27
N TYR A 144 -4.89 -2.62 -2.06
CA TYR A 144 -4.80 -2.08 -3.41
C TYR A 144 -4.28 -3.12 -4.41
N ALA A 145 -4.82 -3.04 -5.63
CA ALA A 145 -4.38 -3.84 -6.77
C ALA A 145 -3.07 -3.30 -7.34
N HIS A 146 -2.19 -4.20 -7.80
CA HIS A 146 -0.96 -3.79 -8.46
C HIS A 146 -0.57 -4.72 -9.62
N VAL A 147 0.49 -4.36 -10.33
CA VAL A 147 1.09 -5.14 -11.39
C VAL A 147 2.52 -5.48 -11.00
N GLY A 148 2.73 -6.75 -10.67
CA GLY A 148 4.04 -7.33 -10.46
C GLY A 148 4.23 -8.51 -11.42
N GLY A 149 4.75 -9.63 -10.92
CA GLY A 149 4.86 -10.87 -11.68
C GLY A 149 3.52 -11.47 -12.11
N ARG A 150 2.43 -11.11 -11.41
CA ARG A 150 1.04 -11.51 -11.66
C ARG A 150 0.17 -10.26 -11.57
N TYR A 151 -0.21 -9.71 -12.71
CA TYR A 151 -1.04 -8.50 -12.69
C TYR A 151 -2.43 -8.73 -12.09
N ALA A 152 -2.93 -7.75 -11.35
CA ALA A 152 -4.26 -7.80 -10.78
C ALA A 152 -5.33 -7.78 -11.89
N ASP A 153 -6.26 -8.74 -11.82
CA ASP A 153 -7.46 -8.72 -12.65
C ASP A 153 -8.60 -8.05 -11.88
N ILE A 154 -8.78 -6.77 -12.13
CA ILE A 154 -9.79 -5.93 -11.47
C ILE A 154 -11.22 -6.20 -11.98
N ASN A 155 -11.37 -6.94 -13.08
CA ASN A 155 -12.67 -7.40 -13.56
C ASN A 155 -13.17 -8.60 -12.74
N GLN A 156 -12.26 -9.46 -12.29
CA GLN A 156 -12.60 -10.70 -11.62
C GLN A 156 -13.03 -10.47 -10.16
N ALA A 157 -12.40 -9.55 -9.47
CA ALA A 157 -12.72 -9.23 -8.08
C ALA A 157 -12.35 -7.77 -7.75
N HIS A 158 -13.26 -7.10 -7.06
CA HIS A 158 -13.07 -5.77 -6.49
C HIS A 158 -14.03 -5.58 -5.31
N ASP A 159 -13.54 -5.01 -4.24
CA ASP A 159 -14.36 -4.56 -3.11
C ASP A 159 -14.11 -3.06 -2.88
N PRO A 160 -15.10 -2.18 -3.16
CA PRO A 160 -14.90 -0.72 -3.11
C PRO A 160 -14.63 -0.17 -1.71
N ARG A 161 -14.93 -0.93 -0.66
CA ARG A 161 -14.65 -0.56 0.72
C ARG A 161 -13.21 -0.90 1.11
N LEU A 162 -12.67 -2.00 0.63
CA LEU A 162 -11.34 -2.49 0.94
C LEU A 162 -10.30 -2.03 -0.07
N GLU A 163 -10.59 -2.18 -1.38
CA GLU A 163 -9.68 -1.85 -2.47
C GLU A 163 -9.86 -0.39 -2.92
N THR A 164 -9.35 0.52 -2.10
CA THR A 164 -9.55 1.97 -2.27
C THR A 164 -8.56 2.63 -3.22
N ALA A 165 -7.51 1.93 -3.63
CA ALA A 165 -6.48 2.45 -4.51
C ALA A 165 -5.98 1.41 -5.51
N MET A 166 -5.28 1.87 -6.55
CA MET A 166 -4.56 1.06 -7.52
C MET A 166 -3.13 1.58 -7.64
N GLU A 167 -2.15 0.68 -7.63
CA GLU A 167 -0.75 1.03 -7.87
C GLU A 167 -0.49 1.06 -9.37
N ILE A 168 -0.41 2.28 -9.90
CA ILE A 168 -0.23 2.48 -11.34
C ILE A 168 1.22 2.64 -11.78
N HIS A 169 2.15 2.70 -10.82
CA HIS A 169 3.57 2.78 -11.14
C HIS A 169 4.43 2.14 -10.05
N SER A 170 5.37 1.31 -10.48
CA SER A 170 6.40 0.71 -9.65
C SER A 170 7.68 0.49 -10.45
N ALA A 171 8.67 -0.20 -9.89
CA ALA A 171 9.87 -0.60 -10.63
C ALA A 171 9.61 -1.57 -11.77
N TRP A 172 8.42 -2.16 -11.84
CA TRP A 172 7.98 -3.00 -12.97
C TRP A 172 7.56 -2.17 -14.19
N GLY A 173 7.07 -0.94 -13.99
CA GLY A 173 6.60 -0.07 -15.05
C GLY A 173 5.49 0.87 -14.64
N THR A 174 4.81 1.45 -15.65
CA THR A 174 3.65 2.32 -15.45
C THR A 174 2.42 1.68 -16.09
N PHE A 175 1.35 1.52 -15.32
CA PHE A 175 0.19 0.70 -15.63
C PHE A 175 -1.11 1.51 -15.53
N GLU A 176 -1.18 2.63 -16.24
CA GLU A 176 -2.35 3.53 -16.26
C GLU A 176 -3.62 2.81 -16.74
N TRP A 177 -3.47 1.69 -17.45
CA TRP A 177 -4.58 0.87 -17.92
C TRP A 177 -5.43 0.33 -16.75
N LEU A 178 -4.88 0.13 -15.57
CA LEU A 178 -5.67 -0.24 -14.38
C LEU A 178 -6.79 0.77 -14.10
N LEU A 179 -6.51 2.06 -14.27
CA LEU A 179 -7.52 3.11 -14.09
C LEU A 179 -8.49 3.17 -15.27
N THR A 180 -7.96 3.15 -16.50
CA THR A 180 -8.80 3.25 -17.71
C THR A 180 -9.76 2.07 -17.85
N ASP A 181 -9.37 0.89 -17.38
CA ASP A 181 -10.22 -0.31 -17.34
C ASP A 181 -11.16 -0.30 -16.12
N GLY A 182 -10.71 0.26 -14.98
CA GLY A 182 -11.51 0.34 -13.76
C GLY A 182 -12.67 1.35 -13.83
N PHE A 183 -12.47 2.49 -14.47
CA PHE A 183 -13.51 3.53 -14.55
C PHE A 183 -14.81 3.07 -15.20
N PRO A 184 -14.82 2.37 -16.36
CA PRO A 184 -16.04 1.82 -16.95
C PRO A 184 -16.74 0.80 -16.05
N LEU A 185 -16.01 0.13 -15.15
CA LEU A 185 -16.56 -0.82 -14.17
C LEU A 185 -17.15 -0.11 -12.96
N GLY A 186 -17.02 1.21 -12.86
CA GLY A 186 -17.48 2.01 -11.73
C GLY A 186 -16.52 2.01 -10.55
N HIS A 187 -15.29 1.52 -10.70
CA HIS A 187 -14.28 1.55 -9.64
C HIS A 187 -13.85 3.00 -9.38
N ARG A 188 -13.88 3.41 -8.12
CA ARG A 188 -13.48 4.76 -7.68
C ARG A 188 -12.19 4.70 -6.88
N SER A 189 -11.13 4.24 -7.52
CA SER A 189 -9.85 4.03 -6.87
C SER A 189 -9.01 5.30 -6.88
N GLY A 190 -8.31 5.54 -5.78
CA GLY A 190 -7.20 6.48 -5.73
C GLY A 190 -5.96 5.91 -6.43
N VAL A 191 -4.96 6.75 -6.61
CA VAL A 191 -3.69 6.38 -7.25
C VAL A 191 -2.59 6.31 -6.21
N VAL A 192 -1.94 5.15 -6.10
CA VAL A 192 -0.69 4.98 -5.38
C VAL A 192 0.43 4.62 -6.36
N CYS A 193 1.66 4.97 -6.00
CA CYS A 193 2.88 4.59 -6.69
C CYS A 193 3.90 4.20 -5.63
N ASN A 194 4.55 3.08 -5.79
CA ASN A 194 5.54 2.57 -4.83
C ASN A 194 6.72 1.95 -5.57
N SER A 195 7.68 1.38 -4.85
CA SER A 195 8.82 0.79 -5.52
C SER A 195 8.57 -0.61 -6.05
N ASP A 196 7.81 -1.43 -5.37
CA ASP A 196 7.82 -2.89 -5.54
C ASP A 196 9.28 -3.40 -5.60
N GLY A 197 10.05 -2.88 -4.64
CA GLY A 197 11.51 -3.01 -4.65
C GLY A 197 11.97 -4.30 -3.96
N HIS A 198 12.87 -5.04 -4.62
CA HIS A 198 13.41 -6.31 -4.17
C HIS A 198 14.86 -6.21 -3.66
N LYS A 199 15.37 -5.00 -3.42
CA LYS A 199 16.74 -4.77 -2.91
C LYS A 199 16.79 -4.26 -1.46
N GLY A 200 15.66 -4.30 -0.74
CA GLY A 200 15.57 -3.76 0.61
C GLY A 200 15.88 -2.26 0.69
N ARG A 201 15.48 -1.50 -0.33
CA ARG A 201 15.76 -0.07 -0.46
C ARG A 201 14.48 0.73 -0.77
N PRO A 202 13.50 0.70 0.14
CA PRO A 202 12.25 1.43 -0.07
C PRO A 202 12.50 2.91 -0.27
N GLY A 203 11.73 3.53 -1.18
CA GLY A 203 11.86 4.93 -1.55
C GLY A 203 13.07 5.31 -2.38
N ALA A 204 13.95 4.36 -2.73
CA ALA A 204 15.08 4.61 -3.62
C ALA A 204 14.62 4.58 -5.09
N SER A 205 14.78 5.70 -5.77
CA SER A 205 14.40 5.84 -7.18
C SER A 205 15.55 6.42 -8.00
N TYR A 206 16.53 5.57 -8.33
CA TYR A 206 17.69 5.89 -9.15
C TYR A 206 18.14 4.67 -9.96
N PRO A 207 18.93 4.83 -11.01
CA PRO A 207 19.43 3.70 -11.80
C PRO A 207 20.10 2.63 -10.93
N GLY A 208 19.63 1.38 -11.03
CA GLY A 208 20.12 0.26 -10.24
C GLY A 208 19.54 0.14 -8.82
N ALA A 209 18.64 1.02 -8.40
CA ALA A 209 17.90 0.87 -7.14
C ALA A 209 16.91 -0.30 -7.20
N ALA A 210 16.25 -0.47 -8.34
CA ALA A 210 15.32 -1.57 -8.58
C ALA A 210 15.99 -2.75 -9.31
N THR A 211 15.34 -3.91 -9.22
CA THR A 211 15.73 -5.11 -9.97
C THR A 211 15.21 -5.05 -11.40
N PHE A 212 14.04 -4.45 -11.60
CA PHE A 212 13.36 -4.31 -12.88
C PHE A 212 13.67 -2.95 -13.53
N GLY A 213 13.27 -2.73 -14.78
CA GLY A 213 13.79 -1.65 -15.61
C GLY A 213 13.29 -0.25 -15.28
N ALA A 214 12.17 -0.10 -14.57
CA ALA A 214 11.64 1.21 -14.20
C ALA A 214 12.22 1.71 -12.87
N TYR A 215 12.08 3.01 -12.60
CA TYR A 215 12.34 3.58 -11.28
C TYR A 215 11.16 3.31 -10.36
N GLY A 216 11.42 3.14 -9.07
CA GLY A 216 10.36 3.01 -8.08
C GLY A 216 9.56 4.30 -7.93
N GLY A 217 8.27 4.16 -7.57
CA GLY A 217 7.39 5.27 -7.28
C GLY A 217 7.41 5.70 -5.82
N LEU A 218 6.69 6.79 -5.53
CA LEU A 218 6.38 7.26 -4.19
C LEU A 218 4.91 7.70 -4.12
N THR A 219 4.27 7.47 -3.00
CA THR A 219 2.94 7.99 -2.68
C THR A 219 3.05 9.18 -1.74
N CYS A 220 2.36 10.27 -2.05
CA CYS A 220 2.21 11.43 -1.18
C CYS A 220 0.84 11.40 -0.51
N PHE A 221 0.82 11.42 0.82
CA PHE A 221 -0.38 11.47 1.64
C PHE A 221 -0.70 12.89 2.08
N LEU A 222 -1.95 13.32 1.90
CA LEU A 222 -2.42 14.67 2.21
C LEU A 222 -3.23 14.65 3.51
N THR A 223 -2.55 14.70 4.65
CA THR A 223 -3.17 14.67 5.98
C THR A 223 -2.58 15.75 6.88
N HIS A 224 -3.23 16.04 8.01
CA HIS A 224 -2.69 16.93 9.04
C HIS A 224 -1.79 16.19 10.02
N ASP A 225 -2.06 14.91 10.23
CA ASP A 225 -1.42 14.11 11.26
C ASP A 225 -0.66 12.93 10.65
N LEU A 226 0.62 12.83 10.97
CA LEU A 226 1.45 11.68 10.61
C LEU A 226 1.22 10.57 11.66
N THR A 227 0.07 9.90 11.54
CA THR A 227 -0.34 8.78 12.38
C THR A 227 -0.88 7.66 11.51
N ARG A 228 -0.99 6.45 12.04
CA ARG A 228 -1.67 5.36 11.31
C ARG A 228 -3.08 5.76 10.91
N ASP A 229 -3.84 6.35 11.82
CA ASP A 229 -5.21 6.81 11.56
C ASP A 229 -5.27 7.83 10.42
N GLY A 230 -4.40 8.84 10.46
CA GLY A 230 -4.33 9.88 9.43
C GLY A 230 -3.99 9.32 8.05
N ILE A 231 -3.05 8.39 7.96
CA ILE A 231 -2.66 7.75 6.69
C ILE A 231 -3.74 6.77 6.19
N PHE A 232 -4.36 5.98 7.08
CA PHE A 232 -5.48 5.10 6.69
C PHE A 232 -6.66 5.89 6.16
N GLU A 233 -7.01 7.01 6.81
CA GLU A 233 -8.07 7.89 6.32
C GLU A 233 -7.71 8.50 4.95
N CYS A 234 -6.44 8.87 4.72
CA CYS A 234 -5.97 9.30 3.41
C CYS A 234 -6.19 8.22 2.34
N LEU A 235 -5.84 6.97 2.63
CA LEU A 235 -6.02 5.86 1.69
C LEU A 235 -7.50 5.60 1.40
N ARG A 236 -8.37 5.62 2.43
CA ARG A 236 -9.81 5.41 2.32
C ARG A 236 -10.52 6.55 1.60
N SER A 237 -10.15 7.77 1.90
CA SER A 237 -10.75 8.97 1.29
C SER A 237 -10.07 9.38 -0.03
N ARG A 238 -9.04 8.66 -0.45
CA ARG A 238 -8.25 8.92 -1.68
C ARG A 238 -7.58 10.30 -1.68
N HIS A 239 -7.21 10.80 -0.50
CA HIS A 239 -6.47 12.04 -0.33
C HIS A 239 -4.96 11.84 -0.48
N HIS A 240 -4.57 11.25 -1.58
CA HIS A 240 -3.18 10.95 -1.92
C HIS A 240 -2.95 11.04 -3.41
N TYR A 241 -1.70 11.08 -3.82
CA TYR A 241 -1.30 10.96 -5.22
C TYR A 241 0.04 10.23 -5.34
N GLY A 242 0.26 9.61 -6.49
CA GLY A 242 1.49 8.90 -6.80
C GLY A 242 2.43 9.72 -7.68
N THR A 243 3.73 9.42 -7.58
CA THR A 243 4.78 9.95 -8.46
C THR A 243 5.73 8.83 -8.89
N THR A 244 6.52 9.10 -9.92
CA THR A 244 7.56 8.18 -10.40
C THR A 244 8.89 8.32 -9.63
N GLY A 245 8.82 8.56 -8.32
CA GLY A 245 9.96 8.57 -7.40
C GLY A 245 10.48 9.94 -6.99
N CYS A 246 9.94 11.03 -7.54
CA CYS A 246 10.28 12.39 -7.14
C CYS A 246 9.24 12.94 -6.17
N ARG A 247 9.67 13.69 -5.14
CA ARG A 247 8.78 14.36 -4.20
C ARG A 247 8.25 15.67 -4.79
N ILE A 248 7.29 15.56 -5.70
CA ILE A 248 6.69 16.68 -6.41
C ILE A 248 5.54 17.26 -5.59
N HIS A 249 5.53 18.56 -5.37
CA HIS A 249 4.39 19.26 -4.78
C HIS A 249 3.29 19.43 -5.82
N LEU A 250 2.17 18.74 -5.62
CA LEU A 250 0.98 18.83 -6.47
C LEU A 250 -0.18 19.41 -5.67
N GLU A 251 -0.86 20.41 -6.23
CA GLU A 251 -2.12 20.94 -5.73
C GLU A 251 -3.14 20.96 -6.87
N VAL A 252 -4.25 20.26 -6.68
CA VAL A 252 -5.34 20.18 -7.65
C VAL A 252 -6.59 20.76 -7.05
N LYS A 253 -7.24 21.68 -7.79
CA LYS A 253 -8.54 22.26 -7.41
C LYS A 253 -9.51 22.10 -8.57
N ALA A 254 -10.69 21.55 -8.29
CA ALA A 254 -11.78 21.47 -9.25
C ALA A 254 -12.87 22.48 -8.87
N HIS A 255 -13.34 23.24 -9.85
CA HIS A 255 -14.45 24.17 -9.71
C HIS A 255 -15.61 23.69 -10.57
N PHE A 256 -16.71 23.35 -9.95
CA PHE A 256 -17.92 22.91 -10.64
C PHE A 256 -18.92 24.06 -10.73
N LYS A 257 -19.62 24.17 -11.86
CA LYS A 257 -20.64 25.19 -12.07
C LYS A 257 -21.96 24.85 -11.38
N GLU A 258 -22.20 23.56 -11.15
CA GLU A 258 -23.40 23.01 -10.53
C GLU A 258 -23.10 22.42 -9.18
N GLN A 259 -24.12 22.28 -8.35
CA GLN A 259 -23.98 21.65 -7.03
C GLN A 259 -23.54 20.20 -7.21
N ALA A 260 -22.62 19.75 -6.35
CA ALA A 260 -22.15 18.38 -6.36
C ALA A 260 -23.30 17.39 -6.14
N ILE A 261 -23.36 16.34 -6.95
CA ILE A 261 -24.27 15.22 -6.76
C ILE A 261 -23.53 14.20 -5.89
N PHE A 262 -24.09 13.93 -4.70
CA PHE A 262 -23.58 12.86 -3.84
C PHE A 262 -24.31 11.56 -4.16
N TYR A 263 -23.56 10.54 -4.49
CA TYR A 263 -24.10 9.20 -4.66
C TYR A 263 -24.08 8.49 -3.29
N HIS A 264 -25.25 8.05 -2.81
CA HIS A 264 -25.38 7.36 -1.53
C HIS A 264 -24.61 6.03 -1.42
N GLN A 265 -24.13 5.52 -2.55
CA GLN A 265 -23.33 4.29 -2.63
C GLN A 265 -21.84 4.56 -2.70
N ASP A 266 -21.40 5.82 -2.56
CA ASP A 266 -20.00 6.16 -2.51
C ASP A 266 -19.44 5.69 -1.17
N PRO A 267 -18.58 4.68 -1.10
CA PRO A 267 -17.95 4.31 0.16
C PRO A 267 -17.06 5.48 0.60
N LYS A 268 -17.34 5.98 1.77
CA LYS A 268 -16.51 7.01 2.41
C LYS A 268 -15.23 6.40 2.91
#